data_54553d1b0a97adc227b42bcb57378bf2
#
_entry.id   54553d1b0a97adc227b42bcb57378bf2
#
_cell.length_a   1.000
_cell.length_b   1.000
_cell.length_c   1.000
_cell.angle_alpha   90.00
_cell.angle_beta   90.00
_cell.angle_gamma   90.00
#
_symmetry.space_group_name_H-M   'P 1'
#
loop_
_entity.id
_entity.type
_entity.pdbx_description
1 polymer ?
#
loop_
_entity_poly.entity_id
_entity_poly.type
_entity_poly.pdbx_seq_one_letter_code
_entity_poly.pdbx_strand_id
1 'polypeptide(L)'
;MAGSRKNNHTLRRFARAFAQIAVIAIACNVWSIPAHPAIADEALLPDDADAADSVQQIDPTLMGAAPVGREPDAAQLKASIDAYLDEYFADSGIPGLAVAVVDSQGVRYERVMGDVGSTDDTFVIGSLSKSMTSAAVQQLVDKGLVDLDAPAALYAPELGVPDSVTVRSLLNQTSGFGYYESLAGAQVGEGAGEFSYANANYDLLGRVVEDVSGMGLGEYLRANVFGPLGMRDASLDGEAPCASAATGHRNWFGLAVADGFSHERGDDAWGGPASGYVRASIDDMASYLRMYLNSGGGVVTPAGIHRMVFDRVPDPGGDTFYGMGWSTYRWGDGEPVMSHDGDVENYVARMLIVPGRDLGVILLADENDAVEGNSTFWQIGDDVVSLAVGGEAMGTDGAGARRTHALFDAAYLLAIAACAAPLLHRLCPRERDRFERRVRAAWGIFLHGAVPAAIVLYPLTFGMRLRDFAAFYPEQAVVGAVCAALLLVGGARRLRCCRRGRRC
;
A
#
# COMPACT_ATOMS: atom_id res chain seq x y z
N MET A 1 12.41 4.76 62.69
CA MET A 1 11.82 5.55 61.55
C MET A 1 12.73 5.76 60.33
N ALA A 2 13.82 5.01 60.17
CA ALA A 2 14.76 5.18 59.02
C ALA A 2 14.52 4.21 57.83
N GLY A 3 13.72 3.17 57.97
CA GLY A 3 13.46 2.17 56.92
C GLY A 3 12.46 2.58 55.85
N SER A 4 11.48 3.44 56.17
CA SER A 4 10.39 3.83 55.25
C SER A 4 10.80 4.81 54.15
N ARG A 5 11.83 5.64 54.37
CA ARG A 5 12.32 6.61 53.35
C ARG A 5 13.14 5.96 52.24
N LYS A 6 13.82 4.83 52.51
CA LYS A 6 14.61 4.11 51.48
C LYS A 6 13.72 3.41 50.45
N ASN A 7 12.61 2.82 50.89
CA ASN A 7 11.68 2.14 49.96
C ASN A 7 10.95 3.09 49.01
N ASN A 8 10.58 4.29 49.46
CA ASN A 8 9.89 5.27 48.63
C ASN A 8 10.77 5.84 47.48
N HIS A 9 12.08 5.91 47.66
CA HIS A 9 13.01 6.36 46.64
C HIS A 9 13.27 5.29 45.57
N THR A 10 13.28 4.04 45.95
CA THR A 10 13.42 2.90 45.02
C THR A 10 12.17 2.74 44.20
N LEU A 11 10.97 2.77 44.80
CA LEU A 11 9.68 2.74 44.11
C LEU A 11 9.50 3.89 43.08
N ARG A 12 9.85 5.12 43.47
CA ARG A 12 9.77 6.28 42.53
C ARG A 12 10.77 6.17 41.36
N ARG A 13 11.85 5.40 41.51
CA ARG A 13 12.82 5.15 40.43
C ARG A 13 12.39 4.03 39.51
N PHE A 14 11.79 2.97 40.06
CA PHE A 14 11.12 1.93 39.26
C PHE A 14 9.94 2.53 38.48
N ALA A 15 9.13 3.36 39.10
CA ALA A 15 8.03 4.06 38.42
C ALA A 15 8.51 4.97 37.28
N ARG A 16 9.66 5.68 37.46
CA ARG A 16 10.24 6.50 36.38
C ARG A 16 10.87 5.66 35.26
N ALA A 17 11.53 4.54 35.59
CA ALA A 17 12.02 3.59 34.59
C ALA A 17 10.88 2.92 33.83
N PHE A 18 9.79 2.57 34.55
CA PHE A 18 8.59 2.01 33.96
C PHE A 18 7.85 3.02 33.07
N ALA A 19 7.79 4.29 33.49
CA ALA A 19 7.24 5.36 32.67
C ALA A 19 8.07 5.59 31.38
N GLN A 20 9.40 5.49 31.46
CA GLN A 20 10.27 5.54 30.29
C GLN A 20 10.09 4.34 29.36
N ILE A 21 9.92 3.13 29.90
CA ILE A 21 9.61 1.94 29.11
C ILE A 21 8.23 2.05 28.50
N ALA A 22 7.24 2.54 29.24
CA ALA A 22 5.89 2.75 28.71
C ALA A 22 5.87 3.79 27.57
N VAL A 23 6.63 4.87 27.70
CA VAL A 23 6.74 5.87 26.62
C VAL A 23 7.50 5.30 25.42
N ILE A 24 8.54 4.47 25.64
CA ILE A 24 9.23 3.77 24.54
C ILE A 24 8.32 2.71 23.91
N ALA A 25 7.52 1.99 24.71
CA ALA A 25 6.56 1.02 24.22
C ALA A 25 5.39 1.69 23.48
N ILE A 26 4.94 2.86 23.95
CA ILE A 26 3.99 3.71 23.22
C ILE A 26 4.62 4.21 21.92
N ALA A 27 5.88 4.66 21.95
CA ALA A 27 6.62 5.02 20.74
C ALA A 27 6.77 3.83 19.77
N CYS A 28 6.98 2.60 20.28
CA CYS A 28 7.02 1.40 19.44
C CYS A 28 5.63 1.05 18.89
N ASN A 29 4.54 1.31 19.62
CA ASN A 29 3.17 1.11 19.11
C ASN A 29 2.73 2.20 18.12
N VAL A 30 3.26 3.39 18.21
CA VAL A 30 3.12 4.46 17.20
C VAL A 30 3.85 4.08 15.90
N TRP A 31 4.75 3.11 15.98
CA TRP A 31 5.45 2.52 14.83
C TRP A 31 4.77 1.25 14.32
N SER A 32 3.63 0.88 14.88
CA SER A 32 2.79 -0.13 14.23
C SER A 32 2.39 0.46 12.89
N ILE A 33 2.93 -0.09 11.81
CA ILE A 33 2.46 0.16 10.46
C ILE A 33 0.96 -0.06 10.52
N PRO A 34 0.09 0.91 10.17
CA PRO A 34 -1.32 0.60 9.99
C PRO A 34 -1.33 -0.61 9.06
N ALA A 35 -1.86 -1.73 9.53
CA ALA A 35 -1.94 -2.92 8.73
C ALA A 35 -2.67 -2.51 7.46
N HIS A 36 -2.01 -2.58 6.33
CA HIS A 36 -2.70 -2.55 5.05
C HIS A 36 -3.85 -3.55 5.20
N PRO A 37 -5.08 -3.27 4.79
CA PRO A 37 -6.17 -4.23 4.93
C PRO A 37 -5.84 -5.61 4.34
N ALA A 38 -4.83 -5.72 3.47
CA ALA A 38 -4.29 -6.98 2.96
C ALA A 38 -3.31 -7.72 3.91
N ILE A 39 -2.95 -7.19 5.10
CA ILE A 39 -1.94 -7.79 6.01
C ILE A 39 -2.55 -8.14 7.39
N ALA A 40 -3.83 -7.84 7.64
CA ALA A 40 -4.37 -7.75 8.99
C ALA A 40 -4.84 -9.06 9.61
N ASP A 41 -4.65 -10.26 9.04
CA ASP A 41 -5.13 -11.49 9.69
C ASP A 41 -4.21 -12.71 9.52
N GLU A 42 -3.02 -12.65 10.13
CA GLU A 42 -2.21 -13.85 10.36
C GLU A 42 -2.34 -14.38 11.81
N ALA A 43 -3.42 -14.09 12.52
CA ALA A 43 -3.62 -14.57 13.89
C ALA A 43 -5.02 -15.13 14.09
N LEU A 44 -5.08 -16.47 14.17
CA LEU A 44 -6.17 -17.28 14.74
C LEU A 44 -7.34 -17.62 13.81
N LEU A 45 -7.15 -18.66 13.01
CA LEU A 45 -8.27 -19.44 12.47
C LEU A 45 -8.51 -20.69 13.35
N PRO A 46 -9.75 -21.03 13.68
CA PRO A 46 -10.08 -22.38 14.15
C PRO A 46 -10.10 -23.35 12.96
N ASP A 47 -9.54 -24.55 13.18
CA ASP A 47 -9.69 -25.71 12.29
C ASP A 47 -11.16 -26.08 12.13
N ASP A 48 -11.76 -25.77 10.99
CA ASP A 48 -13.00 -26.42 10.56
C ASP A 48 -12.99 -26.63 9.05
N ALA A 49 -12.81 -27.89 8.67
CA ALA A 49 -12.72 -28.39 7.30
C ALA A 49 -14.11 -28.68 6.68
N ASP A 50 -15.01 -27.69 6.59
CA ASP A 50 -16.31 -27.83 5.94
C ASP A 50 -16.81 -26.58 5.17
N ALA A 51 -15.89 -25.75 4.67
CA ALA A 51 -16.23 -24.45 4.04
C ALA A 51 -16.28 -24.48 2.50
N ALA A 52 -16.53 -25.62 1.87
CA ALA A 52 -16.56 -25.70 0.39
C ALA A 52 -17.87 -25.22 -0.26
N ASP A 53 -18.90 -24.83 0.49
CA ASP A 53 -20.23 -24.51 -0.10
C ASP A 53 -20.94 -23.26 0.49
N SER A 54 -20.28 -22.47 1.31
CA SER A 54 -20.85 -21.19 1.78
C SER A 54 -20.12 -20.01 1.17
N VAL A 55 -20.63 -19.47 0.06
CA VAL A 55 -20.37 -18.09 -0.35
C VAL A 55 -20.95 -17.20 0.76
N GLN A 56 -20.14 -16.86 1.76
CA GLN A 56 -20.54 -15.95 2.83
C GLN A 56 -20.85 -14.58 2.19
N GLN A 57 -22.01 -14.04 2.51
CA GLN A 57 -22.39 -12.68 2.15
C GLN A 57 -21.44 -11.72 2.86
N ILE A 58 -20.79 -10.85 2.08
CA ILE A 58 -20.04 -9.71 2.62
C ILE A 58 -21.00 -8.91 3.50
N ASP A 59 -20.54 -8.54 4.68
CA ASP A 59 -21.30 -7.65 5.57
C ASP A 59 -21.57 -6.33 4.83
N PRO A 60 -22.82 -6.02 4.52
CA PRO A 60 -23.17 -4.81 3.80
C PRO A 60 -22.83 -3.51 4.57
N THR A 61 -22.34 -3.59 5.80
CA THR A 61 -21.89 -2.45 6.58
C THR A 61 -20.46 -2.03 6.26
N LEU A 62 -19.66 -2.88 5.57
CA LEU A 62 -18.28 -2.58 5.15
C LEU A 62 -18.20 -1.95 3.76
N MET A 63 -19.21 -2.17 2.93
CA MET A 63 -19.43 -1.51 1.65
C MET A 63 -20.91 -1.15 1.67
N GLY A 64 -21.26 0.10 1.79
CA GLY A 64 -22.64 0.56 1.94
C GLY A 64 -23.63 -0.32 1.15
N ALA A 65 -24.77 -0.69 1.75
CA ALA A 65 -25.73 -1.61 1.17
C ALA A 65 -25.91 -1.33 -0.32
N ALA A 66 -25.88 -2.38 -1.17
CA ALA A 66 -26.09 -2.21 -2.61
C ALA A 66 -27.32 -1.32 -2.81
N PRO A 67 -27.19 -0.16 -3.44
CA PRO A 67 -28.25 0.82 -3.46
C PRO A 67 -29.42 0.30 -4.28
N VAL A 68 -30.57 0.21 -3.66
CA VAL A 68 -31.85 -0.12 -4.30
C VAL A 68 -32.38 1.15 -4.99
N GLY A 69 -31.58 1.72 -5.87
CA GLY A 69 -31.93 2.94 -6.60
C GLY A 69 -32.06 2.68 -8.11
N ARG A 70 -32.85 3.50 -8.79
CA ARG A 70 -32.80 3.57 -10.26
C ARG A 70 -31.47 4.26 -10.61
N GLU A 71 -30.70 3.68 -11.51
CA GLU A 71 -29.50 4.31 -12.04
C GLU A 71 -29.78 5.74 -12.51
N PRO A 72 -28.95 6.72 -12.12
CA PRO A 72 -29.14 8.11 -12.52
C PRO A 72 -28.91 8.27 -14.02
N ASP A 73 -29.66 9.16 -14.64
CA ASP A 73 -29.28 9.63 -15.97
C ASP A 73 -28.00 10.46 -15.92
N ALA A 74 -27.40 10.75 -17.08
CA ALA A 74 -26.12 11.44 -17.16
C ALA A 74 -26.13 12.83 -16.48
N ALA A 75 -27.24 13.54 -16.53
CA ALA A 75 -27.36 14.87 -15.92
C ALA A 75 -27.47 14.77 -14.39
N GLN A 76 -28.23 13.80 -13.90
CA GLN A 76 -28.36 13.49 -12.47
C GLN A 76 -27.05 12.99 -11.91
N LEU A 77 -26.35 12.07 -12.59
CA LEU A 77 -25.03 11.56 -12.21
C LEU A 77 -24.04 12.71 -12.05
N LYS A 78 -23.94 13.57 -13.10
CA LYS A 78 -23.05 14.73 -13.05
C LYS A 78 -23.38 15.66 -11.89
N ALA A 79 -24.64 16.00 -11.69
CA ALA A 79 -25.06 16.90 -10.64
C ALA A 79 -24.76 16.35 -9.23
N SER A 80 -24.99 15.06 -9.01
CA SER A 80 -24.75 14.43 -7.70
C SER A 80 -23.26 14.31 -7.37
N ILE A 81 -22.44 13.88 -8.34
CA ILE A 81 -20.99 13.77 -8.11
C ILE A 81 -20.33 15.15 -8.00
N ASP A 82 -20.74 16.13 -8.83
CA ASP A 82 -20.22 17.50 -8.71
C ASP A 82 -20.53 18.10 -7.33
N ALA A 83 -21.77 17.98 -6.86
CA ALA A 83 -22.17 18.50 -5.55
C ALA A 83 -21.39 17.82 -4.41
N TYR A 84 -21.20 16.51 -4.50
CA TYR A 84 -20.42 15.75 -3.53
C TYR A 84 -18.95 16.20 -3.50
N LEU A 85 -18.30 16.25 -4.66
CA LEU A 85 -16.89 16.63 -4.75
C LEU A 85 -16.68 18.10 -4.35
N ASP A 86 -17.60 19.00 -4.70
CA ASP A 86 -17.53 20.42 -4.27
C ASP A 86 -17.65 20.57 -2.75
N GLU A 87 -18.38 19.68 -2.07
CA GLU A 87 -18.54 19.70 -0.62
C GLU A 87 -17.33 19.08 0.11
N TYR A 88 -16.82 17.93 -0.36
CA TYR A 88 -15.90 17.11 0.43
C TYR A 88 -14.43 17.17 -0.01
N PHE A 89 -14.13 17.51 -1.27
CA PHE A 89 -12.76 17.48 -1.77
C PHE A 89 -11.82 18.42 -1.01
N ALA A 90 -12.24 19.64 -0.75
CA ALA A 90 -11.37 20.62 -0.08
C ALA A 90 -11.00 20.23 1.37
N ASP A 91 -11.84 19.42 2.04
CA ASP A 91 -11.58 18.92 3.41
C ASP A 91 -10.84 17.60 3.44
N SER A 92 -10.67 16.92 2.30
CA SER A 92 -10.00 15.62 2.20
C SER A 92 -8.48 15.70 2.46
N GLY A 93 -7.87 16.85 2.18
CA GLY A 93 -6.42 17.02 2.25
C GLY A 93 -5.66 16.61 0.99
N ILE A 94 -6.32 15.97 0.03
CA ILE A 94 -5.72 15.48 -1.23
C ILE A 94 -5.40 16.70 -2.13
N PRO A 95 -4.13 16.86 -2.60
CA PRO A 95 -3.74 17.98 -3.45
C PRO A 95 -4.41 17.96 -4.81
N GLY A 96 -4.42 16.80 -5.46
CA GLY A 96 -4.98 16.61 -6.79
C GLY A 96 -5.72 15.27 -6.93
N LEU A 97 -6.89 15.33 -7.56
CA LEU A 97 -7.79 14.19 -7.76
C LEU A 97 -8.33 14.20 -9.19
N ALA A 98 -8.33 13.03 -9.81
CA ALA A 98 -9.02 12.77 -11.07
C ALA A 98 -10.03 11.63 -10.88
N VAL A 99 -11.26 11.82 -11.40
CA VAL A 99 -12.38 10.88 -11.26
C VAL A 99 -13.03 10.67 -12.61
N ALA A 100 -13.31 9.41 -12.98
CA ALA A 100 -14.17 9.12 -14.12
C ALA A 100 -15.16 7.99 -13.82
N VAL A 101 -16.34 8.08 -14.42
CA VAL A 101 -17.36 7.05 -14.47
C VAL A 101 -17.62 6.71 -15.92
N VAL A 102 -17.56 5.44 -16.29
CA VAL A 102 -17.68 4.97 -17.67
C VAL A 102 -18.73 3.87 -17.80
N ASP A 103 -19.22 3.71 -19.01
CA ASP A 103 -19.96 2.53 -19.45
C ASP A 103 -19.36 1.97 -20.76
N SER A 104 -19.93 0.95 -21.33
CA SER A 104 -19.47 0.37 -22.60
C SER A 104 -19.53 1.36 -23.77
N GLN A 105 -20.36 2.38 -23.70
CA GLN A 105 -20.57 3.38 -24.75
C GLN A 105 -19.60 4.56 -24.64
N GLY A 106 -19.15 4.92 -23.43
CA GLY A 106 -18.26 6.08 -23.27
C GLY A 106 -18.02 6.50 -21.81
N VAL A 107 -17.47 7.69 -21.68
CA VAL A 107 -17.34 8.40 -20.41
C VAL A 107 -18.67 9.04 -20.05
N ARG A 108 -19.23 8.68 -18.91
CA ARG A 108 -20.48 9.24 -18.37
C ARG A 108 -20.23 10.45 -17.47
N TYR A 109 -19.12 10.45 -16.79
CA TYR A 109 -18.66 11.54 -15.93
C TYR A 109 -17.15 11.57 -15.90
N GLU A 110 -16.57 12.76 -15.85
CA GLU A 110 -15.15 12.99 -15.71
C GLU A 110 -14.89 14.34 -15.06
N ARG A 111 -13.94 14.39 -14.14
CA ARG A 111 -13.53 15.63 -13.48
C ARG A 111 -12.12 15.50 -12.93
N VAL A 112 -11.35 16.58 -13.04
CA VAL A 112 -10.07 16.80 -12.35
C VAL A 112 -10.21 17.94 -11.37
N MET A 113 -9.49 17.89 -10.25
CA MET A 113 -9.59 18.83 -9.14
C MET A 113 -8.21 19.08 -8.50
N GLY A 114 -8.11 20.19 -7.78
CA GLY A 114 -6.89 20.55 -7.06
C GLY A 114 -5.80 21.05 -8.00
N ASP A 115 -4.58 20.54 -7.85
CA ASP A 115 -3.42 20.90 -8.66
C ASP A 115 -3.23 20.06 -9.93
N VAL A 116 -4.17 19.15 -10.21
CA VAL A 116 -4.26 18.44 -11.51
C VAL A 116 -4.81 19.41 -12.56
N GLY A 117 -4.02 19.65 -13.60
CA GLY A 117 -4.30 20.69 -14.60
C GLY A 117 -5.19 20.22 -15.75
N SER A 118 -5.16 18.92 -16.09
CA SER A 118 -5.82 18.34 -17.27
C SER A 118 -6.18 16.87 -17.04
N THR A 119 -7.15 16.36 -17.82
CA THR A 119 -7.47 14.92 -17.87
C THR A 119 -6.34 14.10 -18.52
N ASP A 120 -5.40 14.76 -19.23
CA ASP A 120 -4.20 14.14 -19.81
C ASP A 120 -3.05 14.03 -18.79
N ASP A 121 -3.15 14.64 -17.61
CA ASP A 121 -2.10 14.54 -16.59
C ASP A 121 -1.98 13.11 -16.08
N THR A 122 -0.75 12.57 -16.09
CA THR A 122 -0.51 11.17 -15.76
C THR A 122 -0.13 10.97 -14.28
N PHE A 123 -0.66 9.91 -13.70
CA PHE A 123 -0.37 9.44 -12.35
C PHE A 123 0.35 8.10 -12.42
N VAL A 124 1.17 7.76 -11.43
CA VAL A 124 1.58 6.37 -11.23
C VAL A 124 0.42 5.62 -10.59
N ILE A 125 -0.10 4.62 -11.31
CA ILE A 125 -1.38 3.98 -10.96
C ILE A 125 -1.25 2.81 -9.97
N GLY A 126 -0.06 2.63 -9.42
CA GLY A 126 0.17 1.57 -8.45
C GLY A 126 -0.17 0.17 -9.00
N SER A 127 -0.67 -0.65 -8.13
CA SER A 127 -0.98 -2.06 -8.44
C SER A 127 -2.07 -2.28 -9.50
N LEU A 128 -2.76 -1.24 -9.97
CA LEU A 128 -3.61 -1.34 -11.16
C LEU A 128 -2.80 -1.81 -12.38
N SER A 129 -1.49 -1.54 -12.39
CA SER A 129 -0.52 -2.02 -13.40
C SER A 129 -0.57 -3.54 -13.59
N LYS A 130 -0.87 -4.29 -12.53
CA LYS A 130 -0.93 -5.75 -12.55
C LYS A 130 -1.97 -6.27 -13.55
N SER A 131 -3.12 -5.62 -13.63
CA SER A 131 -4.16 -6.01 -14.60
C SER A 131 -3.71 -5.81 -16.05
N MET A 132 -2.86 -4.80 -16.32
CA MET A 132 -2.30 -4.54 -17.64
C MET A 132 -1.24 -5.59 -18.02
N THR A 133 -0.41 -5.98 -17.06
CA THR A 133 0.52 -7.12 -17.22
C THR A 133 -0.22 -8.42 -17.45
N SER A 134 -1.31 -8.66 -16.73
CA SER A 134 -2.19 -9.82 -16.98
C SER A 134 -2.79 -9.80 -18.39
N ALA A 135 -3.25 -8.65 -18.88
CA ALA A 135 -3.75 -8.52 -20.24
C ALA A 135 -2.68 -8.87 -21.29
N ALA A 136 -1.44 -8.42 -21.07
CA ALA A 136 -0.30 -8.79 -21.94
C ALA A 136 -0.04 -10.30 -21.93
N VAL A 137 -0.03 -10.93 -20.76
CA VAL A 137 0.12 -12.38 -20.63
C VAL A 137 -1.03 -13.11 -21.33
N GLN A 138 -2.29 -12.67 -21.13
CA GLN A 138 -3.45 -13.28 -21.80
C GLN A 138 -3.36 -13.21 -23.33
N GLN A 139 -2.83 -12.13 -23.89
CA GLN A 139 -2.57 -12.03 -25.33
C GLN A 139 -1.57 -13.10 -25.81
N LEU A 140 -0.53 -13.38 -25.03
CA LEU A 140 0.45 -14.43 -25.35
C LEU A 140 -0.17 -15.83 -25.20
N VAL A 141 -1.03 -16.03 -24.21
CA VAL A 141 -1.80 -17.28 -24.05
C VAL A 141 -2.75 -17.50 -25.22
N ASP A 142 -3.49 -16.48 -25.63
CA ASP A 142 -4.41 -16.55 -26.77
C ASP A 142 -3.70 -16.84 -28.10
N LYS A 143 -2.43 -16.43 -28.22
CA LYS A 143 -1.55 -16.77 -29.36
C LYS A 143 -0.91 -18.14 -29.25
N GLY A 144 -1.12 -18.87 -28.15
CA GLY A 144 -0.50 -20.18 -27.88
C GLY A 144 1.01 -20.11 -27.62
N LEU A 145 1.54 -18.94 -27.28
CA LEU A 145 2.95 -18.71 -26.97
C LEU A 145 3.29 -18.96 -25.49
N VAL A 146 2.29 -18.81 -24.61
CA VAL A 146 2.40 -19.07 -23.17
C VAL A 146 1.27 -20.04 -22.75
N ASP A 147 1.64 -21.04 -21.95
CA ASP A 147 0.71 -21.93 -21.27
C ASP A 147 0.64 -21.52 -19.79
N LEU A 148 -0.56 -21.29 -19.27
CA LEU A 148 -0.78 -20.86 -17.89
C LEU A 148 -0.28 -21.89 -16.87
N ASP A 149 -0.35 -23.18 -17.20
CA ASP A 149 0.03 -24.26 -16.29
C ASP A 149 1.50 -24.71 -16.45
N ALA A 150 2.21 -24.11 -17.40
CA ALA A 150 3.63 -24.35 -17.58
C ALA A 150 4.47 -23.59 -16.52
N PRO A 151 5.63 -24.15 -16.14
CA PRO A 151 6.61 -23.46 -15.32
C PRO A 151 7.02 -22.11 -15.92
N ALA A 152 7.03 -21.06 -15.11
CA ALA A 152 7.51 -19.74 -15.55
C ALA A 152 8.98 -19.76 -15.99
N ALA A 153 9.78 -20.66 -15.42
CA ALA A 153 11.17 -20.89 -15.81
C ALA A 153 11.37 -21.33 -17.28
N LEU A 154 10.33 -21.81 -17.96
CA LEU A 154 10.38 -22.09 -19.40
C LEU A 154 10.44 -20.81 -20.23
N TYR A 155 9.91 -19.73 -19.72
CA TYR A 155 9.78 -18.45 -20.41
C TYR A 155 10.79 -17.39 -19.93
N ALA A 156 11.25 -17.49 -18.66
CA ALA A 156 12.23 -16.60 -18.04
C ALA A 156 13.28 -17.41 -17.26
N PRO A 157 14.14 -18.19 -17.94
CA PRO A 157 15.05 -19.16 -17.30
C PRO A 157 16.18 -18.52 -16.50
N GLU A 158 16.57 -17.29 -16.81
CA GLU A 158 17.68 -16.57 -16.16
C GLU A 158 17.39 -16.23 -14.68
N LEU A 159 16.12 -16.21 -14.28
CA LEU A 159 15.72 -15.90 -12.90
C LEU A 159 15.79 -17.12 -11.98
N GLY A 160 15.95 -18.31 -12.53
CA GLY A 160 16.22 -19.52 -11.75
C GLY A 160 15.11 -19.95 -10.79
N VAL A 161 13.87 -19.54 -11.05
CA VAL A 161 12.72 -19.94 -10.23
C VAL A 161 12.42 -21.43 -10.39
N PRO A 162 11.91 -22.12 -9.33
CA PRO A 162 11.57 -23.53 -9.40
C PRO A 162 10.46 -23.85 -10.42
N ASP A 163 10.47 -25.04 -11.00
CA ASP A 163 9.43 -25.51 -11.93
C ASP A 163 8.02 -25.58 -11.31
N SER A 164 7.91 -25.55 -10.00
CA SER A 164 6.61 -25.47 -9.29
C SER A 164 5.93 -24.10 -9.42
N VAL A 165 6.66 -23.05 -9.80
CA VAL A 165 6.12 -21.72 -10.04
C VAL A 165 5.60 -21.68 -11.48
N THR A 166 4.28 -21.78 -11.66
CA THR A 166 3.63 -21.68 -12.96
C THR A 166 3.22 -20.25 -13.28
N VAL A 167 2.96 -19.95 -14.55
CA VAL A 167 2.43 -18.63 -14.96
C VAL A 167 1.10 -18.34 -14.26
N ARG A 168 0.23 -19.33 -14.10
CA ARG A 168 -1.03 -19.23 -13.35
C ARG A 168 -0.78 -18.87 -11.88
N SER A 169 0.19 -19.54 -11.23
CA SER A 169 0.48 -19.26 -9.82
C SER A 169 0.99 -17.83 -9.60
N LEU A 170 1.71 -17.26 -10.56
CA LEU A 170 2.13 -15.86 -10.53
C LEU A 170 0.94 -14.91 -10.68
N LEU A 171 0.08 -15.15 -11.68
CA LEU A 171 -1.12 -14.32 -11.94
C LEU A 171 -2.10 -14.32 -10.77
N ASN A 172 -2.21 -15.44 -10.06
CA ASN A 172 -3.14 -15.61 -8.94
C ASN A 172 -2.47 -15.42 -7.57
N GLN A 173 -1.21 -14.96 -7.53
CA GLN A 173 -0.49 -14.68 -6.27
C GLN A 173 -0.35 -15.93 -5.36
N THR A 174 -0.12 -17.09 -5.95
CA THR A 174 0.03 -18.37 -5.21
C THR A 174 1.40 -19.02 -5.38
N SER A 175 2.40 -18.27 -5.84
CA SER A 175 3.76 -18.77 -6.04
C SER A 175 4.49 -19.12 -4.73
N GLY A 176 4.06 -18.49 -3.61
CA GLY A 176 4.75 -18.55 -2.33
C GLY A 176 5.83 -17.48 -2.16
N PHE A 177 5.93 -16.47 -3.05
CA PHE A 177 6.83 -15.35 -2.86
C PHE A 177 6.33 -14.44 -1.71
N GLY A 178 7.27 -13.87 -0.95
CA GLY A 178 6.97 -13.00 0.17
C GLY A 178 6.59 -11.58 -0.25
N TYR A 179 5.71 -10.94 0.51
CA TYR A 179 5.15 -9.62 0.22
C TYR A 179 6.21 -8.54 -0.04
N TYR A 180 7.27 -8.49 0.79
CA TYR A 180 8.33 -7.49 0.69
C TYR A 180 9.55 -7.95 -0.13
N GLU A 181 9.46 -9.09 -0.81
CA GLU A 181 10.54 -9.57 -1.64
C GLU A 181 10.59 -8.82 -2.98
N SER A 182 11.82 -8.47 -3.39
CA SER A 182 12.10 -8.00 -4.74
C SER A 182 12.23 -9.19 -5.69
N LEU A 183 12.13 -8.96 -7.01
CA LEU A 183 12.29 -10.02 -8.00
C LEU A 183 13.64 -10.75 -7.83
N ALA A 184 14.75 -10.02 -7.62
CA ALA A 184 16.08 -10.59 -7.42
C ALA A 184 16.21 -11.44 -6.15
N GLY A 185 15.37 -11.22 -5.16
CA GLY A 185 15.39 -11.90 -3.87
C GLY A 185 14.26 -12.92 -3.65
N ALA A 186 13.32 -13.02 -4.59
CA ALA A 186 12.12 -13.84 -4.42
C ALA A 186 12.44 -15.33 -4.26
N GLN A 187 11.85 -15.94 -3.25
CA GLN A 187 11.99 -17.35 -2.95
C GLN A 187 10.63 -17.99 -2.64
N VAL A 188 10.46 -19.23 -3.08
CA VAL A 188 9.23 -19.97 -2.78
C VAL A 188 9.23 -20.35 -1.30
N GLY A 189 8.29 -19.77 -0.56
CA GLY A 189 8.07 -20.05 0.87
C GLY A 189 7.09 -21.21 1.11
N GLU A 190 6.77 -21.44 2.39
CA GLU A 190 5.87 -22.52 2.83
C GLU A 190 4.41 -22.31 2.36
N GLY A 191 3.99 -21.08 2.10
CA GLY A 191 2.66 -20.72 1.60
C GLY A 191 2.44 -20.93 0.09
N ALA A 192 3.32 -21.67 -0.60
CA ALA A 192 3.13 -21.97 -2.02
C ALA A 192 1.84 -22.77 -2.25
N GLY A 193 1.00 -22.27 -3.17
CA GLY A 193 -0.33 -22.80 -3.45
C GLY A 193 -1.47 -22.04 -2.74
N GLU A 194 -1.17 -21.23 -1.73
CA GLU A 194 -2.09 -20.35 -1.05
C GLU A 194 -1.91 -18.89 -1.51
N PHE A 195 -2.95 -18.08 -1.38
CA PHE A 195 -2.85 -16.66 -1.73
C PHE A 195 -1.83 -15.94 -0.83
N SER A 196 -0.85 -15.31 -1.45
CA SER A 196 0.13 -14.44 -0.81
C SER A 196 0.53 -13.34 -1.78
N TYR A 197 0.04 -12.13 -1.54
CA TYR A 197 0.30 -10.99 -2.42
C TYR A 197 1.79 -10.64 -2.46
N ALA A 198 2.40 -10.61 -3.65
CA ALA A 198 3.79 -10.22 -3.85
C ALA A 198 3.99 -9.52 -5.21
N ASN A 199 4.66 -8.37 -5.20
CA ASN A 199 4.99 -7.64 -6.42
C ASN A 199 5.89 -8.47 -7.34
N ALA A 200 6.82 -9.24 -6.76
CA ALA A 200 7.74 -10.11 -7.50
C ALA A 200 7.04 -11.08 -8.45
N ASN A 201 5.80 -11.51 -8.16
CA ASN A 201 5.00 -12.33 -9.07
C ASN A 201 4.78 -11.62 -10.42
N TYR A 202 4.38 -10.37 -10.37
CA TYR A 202 4.07 -9.60 -11.57
C TYR A 202 5.33 -9.08 -12.26
N ASP A 203 6.39 -8.79 -11.51
CA ASP A 203 7.68 -8.43 -12.11
C ASP A 203 8.27 -9.61 -12.88
N LEU A 204 8.11 -10.85 -12.40
CA LEU A 204 8.44 -12.05 -13.14
C LEU A 204 7.56 -12.23 -14.40
N LEU A 205 6.25 -11.96 -14.31
CA LEU A 205 5.36 -11.97 -15.48
C LEU A 205 5.76 -10.91 -16.51
N GLY A 206 6.26 -9.76 -16.08
CA GLY A 206 6.86 -8.77 -16.98
C GLY A 206 8.02 -9.35 -17.77
N ARG A 207 8.93 -10.10 -17.11
CA ARG A 207 10.03 -10.82 -17.80
C ARG A 207 9.51 -11.87 -18.77
N VAL A 208 8.48 -12.64 -18.38
CA VAL A 208 7.83 -13.60 -19.28
C VAL A 208 7.32 -12.90 -20.55
N VAL A 209 6.69 -11.72 -20.41
CA VAL A 209 6.24 -10.94 -21.57
C VAL A 209 7.42 -10.51 -22.44
N GLU A 210 8.50 -9.99 -21.84
CA GLU A 210 9.69 -9.54 -22.55
C GLU A 210 10.37 -10.68 -23.32
N ASP A 211 10.62 -11.78 -22.67
CA ASP A 211 11.38 -12.91 -23.27
C ASP A 211 10.58 -13.62 -24.35
N VAL A 212 9.27 -13.83 -24.14
CA VAL A 212 8.41 -14.49 -25.12
C VAL A 212 8.14 -13.60 -26.35
N SER A 213 7.97 -12.30 -26.13
CA SER A 213 7.67 -11.36 -27.21
C SER A 213 8.91 -10.84 -27.95
N GLY A 214 10.07 -10.85 -27.29
CA GLY A 214 11.30 -10.20 -27.75
C GLY A 214 11.23 -8.67 -27.71
N MET A 215 10.27 -8.09 -27.00
CA MET A 215 10.06 -6.63 -26.85
C MET A 215 10.19 -6.28 -25.38
N GLY A 216 10.73 -5.09 -25.06
CA GLY A 216 10.63 -4.58 -23.70
C GLY A 216 9.18 -4.39 -23.27
N LEU A 217 8.88 -4.54 -21.97
CA LEU A 217 7.51 -4.47 -21.44
C LEU A 217 6.79 -3.19 -21.86
N GLY A 218 7.42 -2.01 -21.75
CA GLY A 218 6.83 -0.74 -22.16
C GLY A 218 6.52 -0.68 -23.66
N GLU A 219 7.41 -1.22 -24.49
CA GLU A 219 7.19 -1.33 -25.92
C GLU A 219 6.01 -2.27 -26.23
N TYR A 220 5.96 -3.42 -25.55
CA TYR A 220 4.87 -4.38 -25.72
C TYR A 220 3.51 -3.78 -25.34
N LEU A 221 3.42 -3.19 -24.14
CA LEU A 221 2.19 -2.57 -23.66
C LEU A 221 1.74 -1.44 -24.58
N ARG A 222 2.66 -0.59 -25.03
CA ARG A 222 2.35 0.50 -25.95
C ARG A 222 1.80 -0.01 -27.30
N ALA A 223 2.40 -1.06 -27.83
CA ALA A 223 2.00 -1.60 -29.14
C ALA A 223 0.70 -2.42 -29.07
N ASN A 224 0.49 -3.17 -27.99
CA ASN A 224 -0.54 -4.21 -27.94
C ASN A 224 -1.69 -3.91 -26.95
N VAL A 225 -1.52 -2.94 -26.04
CA VAL A 225 -2.55 -2.54 -25.06
C VAL A 225 -2.88 -1.07 -25.21
N PHE A 226 -1.92 -0.17 -24.97
CA PHE A 226 -2.18 1.27 -24.91
C PHE A 226 -2.62 1.84 -26.27
N GLY A 227 -1.87 1.56 -27.33
CA GLY A 227 -2.18 2.03 -28.68
C GLY A 227 -3.56 1.60 -29.17
N PRO A 228 -3.90 0.29 -29.14
CA PRO A 228 -5.21 -0.19 -29.56
C PRO A 228 -6.38 0.37 -28.76
N LEU A 229 -6.19 0.69 -27.46
CA LEU A 229 -7.21 1.30 -26.61
C LEU A 229 -7.24 2.83 -26.71
N GLY A 230 -6.29 3.45 -27.42
CA GLY A 230 -6.21 4.89 -27.51
C GLY A 230 -5.65 5.58 -26.26
N MET A 231 -4.98 4.84 -25.38
CA MET A 231 -4.30 5.33 -24.17
C MET A 231 -2.99 6.04 -24.62
N ARG A 232 -3.09 7.33 -24.85
CA ARG A 232 -2.01 8.11 -25.53
C ARG A 232 -0.93 8.54 -24.57
N ASP A 233 -1.27 8.69 -23.30
CA ASP A 233 -0.43 9.25 -22.26
C ASP A 233 0.20 8.15 -21.40
N ALA A 234 -0.29 6.92 -21.54
CA ALA A 234 0.18 5.77 -20.80
C ALA A 234 1.61 5.37 -21.17
N SER A 235 2.44 5.13 -20.15
CA SER A 235 3.85 4.76 -20.28
C SER A 235 4.31 4.00 -19.03
N LEU A 236 5.54 3.48 -19.03
CA LEU A 236 6.17 3.04 -17.78
C LEU A 236 6.78 4.24 -17.04
N ASP A 237 6.73 4.23 -15.72
CA ASP A 237 7.38 5.29 -14.94
C ASP A 237 8.87 5.35 -15.26
N GLY A 238 9.34 6.56 -15.56
CA GLY A 238 10.71 6.79 -15.98
C GLY A 238 11.00 6.70 -17.46
N GLU A 239 10.05 6.32 -18.29
CA GLU A 239 10.07 6.66 -19.71
C GLU A 239 9.71 8.14 -19.88
N ALA A 240 10.12 8.74 -21.01
CA ALA A 240 9.73 10.11 -21.29
C ALA A 240 8.19 10.18 -21.46
N PRO A 241 7.46 10.92 -20.61
CA PRO A 241 6.02 11.00 -20.71
C PRO A 241 5.60 11.73 -21.98
N CYS A 242 4.49 11.29 -22.58
CA CYS A 242 3.89 11.99 -23.71
C CYS A 242 3.11 13.25 -23.29
N ALA A 243 2.63 13.28 -22.05
CA ALA A 243 1.85 14.36 -21.45
C ALA A 243 2.51 14.90 -20.16
N SER A 244 1.90 15.92 -19.56
CA SER A 244 2.31 16.40 -18.26
C SER A 244 2.02 15.32 -17.20
N ALA A 245 2.79 15.32 -16.13
CA ALA A 245 2.62 14.41 -15.01
C ALA A 245 2.06 15.18 -13.81
N ALA A 246 1.02 14.68 -13.17
CA ALA A 246 0.61 15.14 -11.86
C ALA A 246 1.79 15.03 -10.89
N THR A 247 1.91 16.01 -10.01
CA THR A 247 3.03 16.08 -9.06
C THR A 247 2.71 15.19 -7.86
N GLY A 248 3.45 14.10 -7.68
CA GLY A 248 3.21 13.18 -6.57
C GLY A 248 3.65 13.74 -5.22
N HIS A 249 2.83 13.54 -4.19
CA HIS A 249 3.04 14.03 -2.83
C HIS A 249 3.16 12.88 -1.85
N ARG A 250 4.09 12.99 -0.90
CA ARG A 250 4.14 12.10 0.27
C ARG A 250 3.64 12.86 1.50
N ASN A 251 3.02 12.14 2.41
CA ASN A 251 2.59 12.76 3.65
C ASN A 251 3.78 12.99 4.59
N TRP A 252 3.90 14.22 5.11
CA TRP A 252 4.86 14.64 6.11
C TRP A 252 4.14 15.38 7.22
N PHE A 253 3.91 14.70 8.35
CA PHE A 253 3.26 15.29 9.53
C PHE A 253 1.87 15.88 9.23
N GLY A 254 1.06 15.13 8.49
CA GLY A 254 -0.28 15.55 8.07
C GLY A 254 -0.31 16.57 6.94
N LEU A 255 0.79 16.77 6.23
CA LEU A 255 0.89 17.67 5.08
C LEU A 255 1.33 16.90 3.84
N ALA A 256 0.59 17.04 2.76
CA ALA A 256 0.99 16.57 1.45
C ALA A 256 2.17 17.41 0.93
N VAL A 257 3.32 16.79 0.68
CA VAL A 257 4.55 17.48 0.28
C VAL A 257 5.12 16.88 -1.00
N ALA A 258 5.25 17.70 -2.03
CA ALA A 258 5.98 17.39 -3.24
C ALA A 258 7.49 17.48 -2.96
N ASP A 259 8.07 16.42 -2.41
CA ASP A 259 9.47 16.39 -1.96
C ASP A 259 10.46 15.90 -3.02
N GLY A 260 9.99 15.70 -4.25
CA GLY A 260 10.80 15.24 -5.38
C GLY A 260 11.18 13.76 -5.30
N PHE A 261 10.38 12.96 -4.60
CA PHE A 261 10.59 11.51 -4.51
C PHE A 261 10.64 10.87 -5.90
N SER A 262 11.54 9.91 -6.07
CA SER A 262 11.71 9.14 -7.30
C SER A 262 11.69 7.65 -6.96
N HIS A 263 10.83 6.92 -7.66
CA HIS A 263 10.67 5.48 -7.46
C HIS A 263 11.96 4.72 -7.77
N GLU A 264 12.22 3.68 -6.98
CA GLU A 264 13.32 2.77 -7.23
C GLU A 264 13.04 1.92 -8.48
N ARG A 265 14.10 1.46 -9.13
CA ARG A 265 14.01 0.65 -10.35
C ARG A 265 14.97 -0.53 -10.30
N GLY A 266 14.69 -1.51 -11.15
CA GLY A 266 15.50 -2.72 -11.29
C GLY A 266 15.02 -3.86 -10.39
N ASP A 267 15.62 -5.02 -10.57
CA ASP A 267 15.16 -6.28 -9.95
C ASP A 267 15.33 -6.33 -8.42
N ASP A 268 16.12 -5.40 -7.87
CA ASP A 268 16.25 -5.21 -6.43
C ASP A 268 15.17 -4.29 -5.84
N ALA A 269 14.37 -3.61 -6.66
CA ALA A 269 13.26 -2.78 -6.18
C ALA A 269 12.13 -3.65 -5.61
N TRP A 270 11.35 -3.12 -4.66
CA TRP A 270 10.17 -3.81 -4.10
C TRP A 270 8.97 -3.79 -5.05
N GLY A 271 9.15 -3.58 -6.27
CA GLY A 271 8.17 -3.59 -7.34
C GLY A 271 8.74 -2.88 -8.55
N GLY A 272 8.26 -3.29 -9.70
CA GLY A 272 8.65 -2.78 -11.00
C GLY A 272 7.46 -2.28 -11.81
N PRO A 273 7.69 -1.86 -13.06
CA PRO A 273 6.62 -1.41 -13.94
C PRO A 273 5.50 -2.42 -14.15
N ALA A 274 5.84 -3.71 -14.16
CA ALA A 274 4.86 -4.78 -14.33
C ALA A 274 3.92 -4.96 -13.14
N SER A 275 4.39 -4.62 -11.94
CA SER A 275 3.64 -4.81 -10.70
C SER A 275 3.00 -3.52 -10.16
N GLY A 276 3.53 -2.30 -10.49
CA GLY A 276 3.06 -1.11 -9.80
C GLY A 276 3.42 0.24 -10.42
N TYR A 277 4.22 0.30 -11.47
CA TYR A 277 4.75 1.58 -11.94
C TYR A 277 4.46 1.86 -13.43
N VAL A 278 3.21 1.60 -13.84
CA VAL A 278 2.64 2.19 -15.05
C VAL A 278 2.16 3.60 -14.70
N ARG A 279 2.34 4.55 -15.62
CA ARG A 279 1.71 5.87 -15.61
C ARG A 279 0.54 5.88 -16.57
N ALA A 280 -0.57 6.45 -16.16
CA ALA A 280 -1.73 6.67 -17.02
C ALA A 280 -2.49 7.92 -16.59
N SER A 281 -3.17 8.56 -17.52
CA SER A 281 -4.11 9.63 -17.27
C SER A 281 -5.50 9.07 -16.91
N ILE A 282 -6.42 9.94 -16.49
CA ILE A 282 -7.81 9.53 -16.23
C ILE A 282 -8.50 9.09 -17.54
N ASP A 283 -8.22 9.76 -18.66
CA ASP A 283 -8.71 9.40 -20.00
C ASP A 283 -8.22 8.01 -20.43
N ASP A 284 -6.93 7.71 -20.18
CA ASP A 284 -6.36 6.39 -20.46
C ASP A 284 -7.06 5.31 -19.64
N MET A 285 -7.24 5.53 -18.35
CA MET A 285 -7.87 4.55 -17.46
C MET A 285 -9.36 4.37 -17.76
N ALA A 286 -10.05 5.42 -18.16
CA ALA A 286 -11.42 5.33 -18.68
C ALA A 286 -11.50 4.41 -19.90
N SER A 287 -10.57 4.55 -20.85
CA SER A 287 -10.44 3.69 -22.01
C SER A 287 -10.11 2.24 -21.61
N TYR A 288 -9.24 2.05 -20.62
CA TYR A 288 -8.86 0.73 -20.11
C TYR A 288 -10.03 -0.01 -19.45
N LEU A 289 -10.80 0.64 -18.59
CA LEU A 289 -11.99 0.02 -17.96
C LEU A 289 -13.03 -0.39 -19.00
N ARG A 290 -13.23 0.42 -20.03
CA ARG A 290 -14.16 0.12 -21.14
C ARG A 290 -13.73 -1.12 -21.94
N MET A 291 -12.48 -1.50 -21.95
CA MET A 291 -12.01 -2.77 -22.53
C MET A 291 -12.74 -3.96 -21.87
N TYR A 292 -12.85 -3.97 -20.56
CA TYR A 292 -13.56 -5.05 -19.83
C TYR A 292 -15.06 -5.04 -20.10
N LEU A 293 -15.68 -3.86 -20.10
CA LEU A 293 -17.13 -3.70 -20.40
C LEU A 293 -17.48 -4.08 -21.84
N ASN A 294 -16.52 -3.99 -22.76
CA ASN A 294 -16.64 -4.38 -24.16
C ASN A 294 -16.01 -5.75 -24.49
N SER A 295 -16.02 -6.68 -23.52
CA SER A 295 -15.55 -8.06 -23.72
C SER A 295 -14.12 -8.15 -24.31
N GLY A 296 -13.25 -7.26 -23.88
CA GLY A 296 -11.84 -7.23 -24.26
C GLY A 296 -11.45 -6.16 -25.27
N GLY A 297 -12.42 -5.40 -25.83
CA GLY A 297 -12.16 -4.22 -26.67
C GLY A 297 -11.27 -4.47 -27.90
N GLY A 298 -11.11 -5.72 -28.34
CA GLY A 298 -10.17 -6.10 -29.40
C GLY A 298 -8.72 -6.27 -28.94
N VAL A 299 -8.41 -6.01 -27.67
CA VAL A 299 -7.07 -6.15 -27.06
C VAL A 299 -6.89 -7.53 -26.44
N VAL A 300 -7.87 -7.98 -25.66
CA VAL A 300 -7.91 -9.33 -25.09
C VAL A 300 -9.12 -10.05 -25.68
N THR A 301 -9.02 -11.36 -25.94
CA THR A 301 -10.19 -12.11 -26.42
C THR A 301 -11.28 -12.20 -25.33
N PRO A 302 -12.55 -12.40 -25.68
CA PRO A 302 -13.60 -12.65 -24.68
C PRO A 302 -13.27 -13.83 -23.75
N ALA A 303 -12.60 -14.87 -24.27
CA ALA A 303 -12.12 -15.99 -23.47
C ALA A 303 -11.01 -15.57 -22.48
N GLY A 304 -10.13 -14.67 -22.92
CA GLY A 304 -9.11 -14.09 -22.05
C GLY A 304 -9.72 -13.25 -20.93
N ILE A 305 -10.69 -12.38 -21.25
CA ILE A 305 -11.45 -11.63 -20.22
C ILE A 305 -12.13 -12.58 -19.25
N HIS A 306 -12.78 -13.64 -19.75
CA HIS A 306 -13.40 -14.63 -18.88
C HIS A 306 -12.40 -15.27 -17.92
N ARG A 307 -11.19 -15.63 -18.39
CA ARG A 307 -10.14 -16.12 -17.50
C ARG A 307 -9.72 -15.08 -16.46
N MET A 308 -9.51 -13.84 -16.87
CA MET A 308 -9.11 -12.76 -15.96
C MET A 308 -10.13 -12.50 -14.84
N VAL A 309 -11.41 -12.81 -15.08
CA VAL A 309 -12.46 -12.61 -14.07
C VAL A 309 -12.70 -13.84 -13.20
N PHE A 310 -12.63 -15.04 -13.78
CA PHE A 310 -13.10 -16.27 -13.12
C PHE A 310 -12.00 -17.24 -12.71
N ASP A 311 -10.78 -17.12 -13.25
CA ASP A 311 -9.63 -17.90 -12.83
C ASP A 311 -8.95 -17.19 -11.64
N ARG A 312 -9.40 -17.51 -10.45
CA ARG A 312 -9.09 -16.80 -9.21
C ARG A 312 -9.07 -17.75 -8.02
N VAL A 313 -8.39 -17.33 -6.96
CA VAL A 313 -8.28 -18.06 -5.70
C VAL A 313 -8.91 -17.26 -4.56
N PRO A 314 -9.40 -17.92 -3.49
CA PRO A 314 -9.86 -17.21 -2.30
C PRO A 314 -8.73 -16.39 -1.69
N ASP A 315 -9.07 -15.15 -1.28
CA ASP A 315 -8.21 -14.34 -0.43
C ASP A 315 -8.60 -14.59 1.03
N PRO A 316 -7.74 -15.24 1.85
CA PRO A 316 -8.08 -15.58 3.22
C PRO A 316 -8.23 -14.37 4.15
N GLY A 317 -7.71 -13.20 3.74
CA GLY A 317 -7.87 -11.95 4.50
C GLY A 317 -9.24 -11.29 4.38
N GLY A 318 -10.15 -11.84 3.56
CA GLY A 318 -11.49 -11.29 3.35
C GLY A 318 -12.41 -12.20 2.56
N ASP A 319 -13.67 -11.80 2.41
CA ASP A 319 -14.66 -12.52 1.59
C ASP A 319 -14.47 -12.23 0.08
N THR A 320 -13.23 -12.18 -0.37
CA THR A 320 -12.85 -11.82 -1.72
C THR A 320 -12.09 -12.96 -2.41
N PHE A 321 -11.98 -12.87 -3.71
CA PHE A 321 -11.13 -13.73 -4.52
C PHE A 321 -10.15 -12.85 -5.28
N TYR A 322 -8.93 -13.33 -5.46
CA TYR A 322 -7.92 -12.66 -6.26
C TYR A 322 -7.53 -13.49 -7.48
N GLY A 323 -7.37 -12.83 -8.60
CA GLY A 323 -6.83 -13.44 -9.80
C GLY A 323 -6.54 -12.43 -10.88
N MET A 324 -5.41 -12.61 -11.56
CA MET A 324 -5.02 -11.87 -12.77
C MET A 324 -5.12 -10.34 -12.66
N GLY A 325 -4.77 -9.78 -11.49
CA GLY A 325 -4.76 -8.34 -11.24
C GLY A 325 -6.11 -7.76 -10.82
N TRP A 326 -7.03 -8.60 -10.33
CA TRP A 326 -8.34 -8.19 -9.85
C TRP A 326 -8.71 -8.88 -8.56
N SER A 327 -9.20 -8.11 -7.61
CA SER A 327 -10.01 -8.59 -6.50
C SER A 327 -11.46 -8.66 -6.95
N THR A 328 -12.14 -9.76 -6.64
CA THR A 328 -13.53 -9.96 -7.02
C THR A 328 -14.35 -10.38 -5.80
N TYR A 329 -15.50 -9.79 -5.64
CA TYR A 329 -16.43 -10.06 -4.53
C TYR A 329 -17.87 -9.89 -5.00
N ARG A 330 -18.84 -10.05 -4.09
CA ARG A 330 -20.25 -9.84 -4.38
C ARG A 330 -20.80 -8.80 -3.43
N TRP A 331 -21.60 -7.88 -3.97
CA TRP A 331 -22.47 -7.04 -3.14
C TRP A 331 -23.55 -7.86 -2.44
N GLY A 332 -24.21 -7.29 -1.44
CA GLY A 332 -25.21 -8.00 -0.62
C GLY A 332 -26.40 -8.56 -1.39
N ASP A 333 -26.71 -8.06 -2.60
CA ASP A 333 -27.70 -8.61 -3.53
C ASP A 333 -27.15 -9.73 -4.43
N GLY A 334 -25.88 -10.09 -4.27
CA GLY A 334 -25.18 -11.11 -5.05
C GLY A 334 -24.55 -10.61 -6.34
N GLU A 335 -24.59 -9.30 -6.62
CA GLU A 335 -24.01 -8.72 -7.83
C GLU A 335 -22.48 -8.80 -7.80
N PRO A 336 -21.81 -9.34 -8.85
CA PRO A 336 -20.36 -9.44 -8.89
C PRO A 336 -19.73 -8.07 -9.12
N VAL A 337 -18.66 -7.81 -8.37
CA VAL A 337 -17.84 -6.61 -8.47
C VAL A 337 -16.39 -7.02 -8.67
N MET A 338 -15.68 -6.31 -9.52
CA MET A 338 -14.24 -6.40 -9.73
C MET A 338 -13.61 -5.09 -9.30
N SER A 339 -12.56 -5.13 -8.49
CA SER A 339 -11.82 -3.92 -8.11
C SER A 339 -10.33 -4.19 -8.01
N HIS A 340 -9.54 -3.16 -8.09
CA HIS A 340 -8.16 -3.16 -7.63
C HIS A 340 -7.80 -1.77 -7.13
N ASP A 341 -7.06 -1.74 -6.03
CA ASP A 341 -6.48 -0.53 -5.47
C ASP A 341 -5.00 -0.42 -5.88
N GLY A 342 -4.54 0.79 -6.06
CA GLY A 342 -3.16 1.12 -6.38
C GLY A 342 -2.58 2.01 -5.30
N ASP A 343 -1.43 1.61 -4.76
CA ASP A 343 -0.75 2.33 -3.70
C ASP A 343 0.75 2.30 -3.99
N VAL A 344 1.32 3.46 -4.21
CA VAL A 344 2.76 3.70 -4.30
C VAL A 344 3.12 4.89 -3.42
N GLU A 345 4.37 5.16 -3.25
CA GLU A 345 4.90 6.06 -2.22
C GLU A 345 4.29 7.46 -2.22
N ASN A 346 3.76 7.93 -3.37
CA ASN A 346 3.30 9.30 -3.57
C ASN A 346 2.07 9.44 -4.49
N TYR A 347 1.38 8.32 -4.77
CA TYR A 347 0.10 8.28 -5.50
C TYR A 347 -0.76 7.16 -4.97
N VAL A 348 -2.08 7.35 -5.01
CA VAL A 348 -3.06 6.29 -4.81
C VAL A 348 -4.05 6.27 -5.97
N ALA A 349 -4.57 5.07 -6.26
CA ALA A 349 -5.54 4.88 -7.33
C ALA A 349 -6.56 3.80 -6.93
N ARG A 350 -7.75 3.86 -7.49
CA ARG A 350 -8.78 2.83 -7.36
C ARG A 350 -9.50 2.65 -8.68
N MET A 351 -9.69 1.42 -9.10
CA MET A 351 -10.58 1.07 -10.20
C MET A 351 -11.60 0.03 -9.77
N LEU A 352 -12.83 0.15 -10.27
CA LEU A 352 -13.93 -0.76 -9.97
C LEU A 352 -14.79 -0.96 -11.22
N ILE A 353 -15.26 -2.17 -11.43
CA ILE A 353 -16.18 -2.55 -12.51
C ILE A 353 -17.34 -3.34 -11.91
N VAL A 354 -18.54 -2.97 -12.29
CA VAL A 354 -19.78 -3.71 -12.02
C VAL A 354 -20.35 -4.17 -13.36
N PRO A 355 -19.97 -5.37 -13.84
CA PRO A 355 -20.31 -5.81 -15.19
C PRO A 355 -21.81 -5.89 -15.44
N GLY A 356 -22.59 -6.30 -14.41
CA GLY A 356 -24.07 -6.41 -14.50
C GLY A 356 -24.77 -5.07 -14.67
N ARG A 357 -24.11 -3.95 -14.37
CA ARG A 357 -24.61 -2.58 -14.51
C ARG A 357 -23.96 -1.80 -15.65
N ASP A 358 -23.12 -2.43 -16.44
CA ASP A 358 -22.34 -1.73 -17.47
C ASP A 358 -21.64 -0.47 -16.89
N LEU A 359 -20.97 -0.63 -15.74
CA LEU A 359 -20.40 0.47 -14.96
C LEU A 359 -18.93 0.23 -14.67
N GLY A 360 -18.10 1.23 -14.93
CA GLY A 360 -16.73 1.34 -14.47
C GLY A 360 -16.51 2.66 -13.74
N VAL A 361 -15.74 2.63 -12.65
CA VAL A 361 -15.34 3.81 -11.87
C VAL A 361 -13.84 3.79 -11.67
N ILE A 362 -13.20 4.94 -11.86
CA ILE A 362 -11.77 5.13 -11.65
C ILE A 362 -11.50 6.43 -10.89
N LEU A 363 -10.61 6.37 -9.92
CA LEU A 363 -10.08 7.52 -9.20
C LEU A 363 -8.55 7.45 -9.18
N LEU A 364 -7.91 8.60 -9.38
CA LEU A 364 -6.47 8.77 -9.30
C LEU A 364 -6.18 9.97 -8.39
N ALA A 365 -5.30 9.83 -7.40
CA ALA A 365 -4.86 10.92 -6.55
C ALA A 365 -3.32 10.99 -6.52
N ASP A 366 -2.81 12.19 -6.43
CA ASP A 366 -1.39 12.50 -6.47
C ASP A 366 -0.76 12.62 -5.07
N GLU A 367 -1.32 11.92 -4.12
CA GLU A 367 -0.80 11.79 -2.76
C GLU A 367 -0.89 10.34 -2.28
N ASN A 368 0.03 9.98 -1.38
CA ASN A 368 -0.12 8.81 -0.52
C ASN A 368 0.08 9.22 0.94
N ASP A 369 -0.97 9.05 1.75
CA ASP A 369 -0.97 9.19 3.20
C ASP A 369 -0.97 7.82 3.88
N ALA A 370 0.17 7.15 3.86
CA ALA A 370 0.31 5.84 4.46
C ALA A 370 0.16 5.83 6.00
N VAL A 371 0.26 6.97 6.67
CA VAL A 371 0.11 7.10 8.13
C VAL A 371 -1.36 7.10 8.54
N GLU A 372 -2.20 7.79 7.80
CA GLU A 372 -3.64 7.83 8.01
C GLU A 372 -4.35 6.69 7.26
N GLY A 373 -3.70 6.09 6.27
CA GLY A 373 -4.21 4.97 5.48
C GLY A 373 -5.12 5.40 4.34
N ASN A 374 -4.95 6.65 3.84
CA ASN A 374 -5.71 7.19 2.70
C ASN A 374 -7.24 7.13 2.89
N SER A 375 -7.76 7.20 4.12
CA SER A 375 -9.18 6.93 4.42
C SER A 375 -10.14 7.87 3.69
N THR A 376 -9.75 9.15 3.52
CA THR A 376 -10.55 10.12 2.78
C THR A 376 -10.64 9.77 1.29
N PHE A 377 -9.54 9.30 0.68
CA PHE A 377 -9.53 8.86 -0.71
C PHE A 377 -10.43 7.63 -0.92
N TRP A 378 -10.31 6.63 -0.04
CA TRP A 378 -11.15 5.43 -0.13
C TRP A 378 -12.61 5.77 0.02
N GLN A 379 -12.97 6.67 0.96
CA GLN A 379 -14.34 7.11 1.15
C GLN A 379 -14.89 7.86 -0.07
N ILE A 380 -14.08 8.74 -0.70
CA ILE A 380 -14.48 9.39 -1.96
C ILE A 380 -14.78 8.34 -3.03
N GLY A 381 -13.95 7.31 -3.14
CA GLY A 381 -14.15 6.21 -4.08
C GLY A 381 -15.48 5.48 -3.84
N ASP A 382 -15.74 5.10 -2.60
CA ASP A 382 -16.97 4.40 -2.22
C ASP A 382 -18.22 5.26 -2.47
N ASP A 383 -18.16 6.55 -2.16
CA ASP A 383 -19.26 7.48 -2.36
C ASP A 383 -19.54 7.76 -3.85
N VAL A 384 -18.49 7.89 -4.67
CA VAL A 384 -18.65 8.03 -6.13
C VAL A 384 -19.30 6.79 -6.73
N VAL A 385 -18.88 5.59 -6.31
CA VAL A 385 -19.52 4.33 -6.72
C VAL A 385 -20.98 4.29 -6.27
N SER A 386 -21.27 4.64 -5.02
CA SER A 386 -22.64 4.70 -4.49
C SER A 386 -23.52 5.64 -5.31
N LEU A 387 -23.05 6.85 -5.59
CA LEU A 387 -23.76 7.83 -6.41
C LEU A 387 -23.96 7.33 -7.86
N ALA A 388 -22.96 6.64 -8.42
CA ALA A 388 -23.04 6.11 -9.78
C ALA A 388 -24.11 5.03 -9.95
N VAL A 389 -24.43 4.29 -8.91
CA VAL A 389 -25.48 3.27 -8.91
C VAL A 389 -26.81 3.77 -8.33
N GLY A 390 -26.93 5.08 -8.04
CA GLY A 390 -28.17 5.72 -7.57
C GLY A 390 -28.39 5.64 -6.06
N GLY A 391 -27.33 5.40 -5.28
CA GLY A 391 -27.31 5.42 -3.83
C GLY A 391 -27.03 6.79 -3.24
N GLU A 392 -26.76 6.81 -1.93
CA GLU A 392 -26.42 8.01 -1.17
C GLU A 392 -24.94 7.99 -0.81
N ALA A 393 -24.32 9.17 -0.79
CA ALA A 393 -22.96 9.36 -0.29
C ALA A 393 -22.97 9.53 1.23
N MET A 394 -21.94 9.00 1.89
CA MET A 394 -21.75 9.14 3.34
C MET A 394 -20.97 10.39 3.72
N GLY A 395 -20.10 10.88 2.82
CA GLY A 395 -19.18 11.98 3.05
C GLY A 395 -17.88 11.55 3.74
N THR A 396 -16.85 12.38 3.62
CA THR A 396 -15.53 12.13 4.21
C THR A 396 -15.40 12.72 5.61
N ASP A 397 -14.56 12.13 6.48
CA ASP A 397 -14.18 12.70 7.79
C ASP A 397 -12.75 13.28 7.75
N GLY A 398 -12.54 14.34 6.97
CA GLY A 398 -11.25 15.04 6.95
C GLY A 398 -10.83 15.60 8.32
N ALA A 399 -11.78 15.88 9.22
CA ALA A 399 -11.47 16.24 10.59
C ALA A 399 -10.92 15.05 11.39
N GLY A 400 -11.41 13.84 11.12
CA GLY A 400 -10.87 12.58 11.67
C GLY A 400 -9.45 12.35 11.22
N ALA A 401 -9.17 12.45 9.92
CA ALA A 401 -7.84 12.33 9.35
C ALA A 401 -6.85 13.31 10.01
N ARG A 402 -7.19 14.59 10.11
CA ARG A 402 -6.36 15.60 10.82
C ARG A 402 -6.15 15.29 12.30
N ARG A 403 -7.15 14.69 13.00
CA ARG A 403 -6.98 14.24 14.40
C ARG A 403 -6.02 13.08 14.50
N THR A 404 -6.06 12.16 13.58
CA THR A 404 -5.11 11.03 13.49
C THR A 404 -3.68 11.57 13.39
N HIS A 405 -3.39 12.46 12.45
CA HIS A 405 -2.07 13.10 12.34
C HIS A 405 -1.66 13.84 13.61
N ALA A 406 -2.54 14.63 14.19
CA ALA A 406 -2.22 15.36 15.43
C ALA A 406 -1.85 14.41 16.59
N LEU A 407 -2.47 13.23 16.65
CA LEU A 407 -2.13 12.20 17.65
C LEU A 407 -0.77 11.57 17.37
N PHE A 408 -0.46 11.25 16.09
CA PHE A 408 0.86 10.75 15.69
C PHE A 408 1.95 11.77 16.00
N ASP A 409 1.77 13.04 15.62
CA ASP A 409 2.70 14.13 15.89
C ASP A 409 2.97 14.33 17.37
N ALA A 410 1.92 14.32 18.20
CA ALA A 410 2.07 14.39 19.64
C ALA A 410 2.88 13.20 20.18
N ALA A 411 2.65 11.99 19.66
CA ALA A 411 3.39 10.81 20.05
C ALA A 411 4.86 10.88 19.59
N TYR A 412 5.14 11.39 18.38
CA TYR A 412 6.51 11.62 17.89
C TYR A 412 7.26 12.62 18.77
N LEU A 413 6.63 13.74 19.13
CA LEU A 413 7.23 14.72 20.03
C LEU A 413 7.53 14.13 21.41
N LEU A 414 6.62 13.32 21.95
CA LEU A 414 6.85 12.62 23.22
C LEU A 414 7.99 11.61 23.12
N ALA A 415 8.09 10.86 22.04
CA ALA A 415 9.18 9.91 21.78
C ALA A 415 10.54 10.62 21.71
N ILE A 416 10.62 11.70 20.94
CA ILE A 416 11.85 12.54 20.85
C ILE A 416 12.23 13.10 22.22
N ALA A 417 11.28 13.64 22.97
CA ALA A 417 11.52 14.19 24.32
C ALA A 417 12.01 13.09 25.29
N ALA A 418 11.42 11.90 25.24
CA ALA A 418 11.85 10.76 26.06
C ALA A 418 13.27 10.30 25.71
N CYS A 419 13.62 10.24 24.41
CA CYS A 419 14.94 9.88 23.94
C CYS A 419 16.00 10.98 24.25
N ALA A 420 15.60 12.24 24.32
CA ALA A 420 16.44 13.36 24.72
C ALA A 420 16.65 13.45 26.24
N ALA A 421 15.73 12.96 27.07
CA ALA A 421 15.78 13.07 28.54
C ALA A 421 17.10 12.57 29.16
N PRO A 422 17.73 11.47 28.69
CA PRO A 422 19.05 11.04 29.19
C PRO A 422 20.18 12.08 28.99
N LEU A 423 20.06 12.94 27.97
CA LEU A 423 21.02 14.01 27.69
C LEU A 423 20.92 15.14 28.72
N LEU A 424 19.73 15.41 29.24
CA LEU A 424 19.43 16.51 30.15
C LEU A 424 19.69 16.12 31.61
N HIS A 425 19.67 14.82 31.93
CA HIS A 425 19.92 14.36 33.31
C HIS A 425 21.40 14.44 33.67
N ARG A 426 21.73 15.38 34.56
CA ARG A 426 23.04 15.38 35.26
C ARG A 426 23.08 14.17 36.18
N LEU A 427 23.93 13.21 35.87
CA LEU A 427 24.18 12.04 36.70
C LEU A 427 24.96 12.50 37.92
N CYS A 428 24.28 12.80 39.04
CA CYS A 428 24.96 13.02 40.32
C CYS A 428 25.50 11.69 40.87
N PRO A 429 26.77 11.62 41.16
CA PRO A 429 27.38 10.41 41.75
C PRO A 429 26.90 10.21 43.19
N ARG A 430 26.43 9.00 43.49
CA ARG A 430 26.13 8.52 44.81
C ARG A 430 26.88 7.22 45.00
N GLU A 431 27.57 7.04 46.13
CA GLU A 431 28.20 5.76 46.45
C GLU A 431 27.20 4.62 46.40
N ARG A 432 27.54 3.56 45.67
CA ARG A 432 26.67 2.42 45.39
C ARG A 432 27.41 1.12 45.47
N ASP A 433 26.70 0.08 45.83
CA ASP A 433 27.22 -1.27 45.87
C ASP A 433 27.49 -1.85 44.45
N ARG A 434 28.14 -3.03 44.42
CA ARG A 434 28.48 -3.71 43.15
C ARG A 434 27.27 -4.12 42.33
N PHE A 435 26.16 -4.44 42.99
CA PHE A 435 24.93 -4.88 42.33
C PHE A 435 24.27 -3.71 41.60
N GLU A 436 24.09 -2.57 42.29
CA GLU A 436 23.53 -1.35 41.67
C GLU A 436 24.35 -0.87 40.46
N ARG A 437 25.67 -1.04 40.50
CA ARG A 437 26.55 -0.70 39.35
C ARG A 437 26.33 -1.62 38.17
N ARG A 438 26.16 -2.94 38.37
CA ARG A 438 25.87 -3.91 37.32
C ARG A 438 24.52 -3.65 36.67
N VAL A 439 23.47 -3.44 37.47
CA VAL A 439 22.14 -3.12 36.98
C VAL A 439 22.14 -1.85 36.15
N ARG A 440 22.86 -0.80 36.58
CA ARG A 440 22.98 0.44 35.79
C ARG A 440 23.77 0.26 34.50
N ALA A 441 24.81 -0.55 34.52
CA ALA A 441 25.57 -0.85 33.31
C ALA A 441 24.67 -1.60 32.28
N ALA A 442 23.98 -2.64 32.74
CA ALA A 442 23.02 -3.39 31.90
C ALA A 442 21.92 -2.48 31.33
N TRP A 443 21.36 -1.63 32.21
CA TRP A 443 20.33 -0.65 31.77
C TRP A 443 20.89 0.38 30.78
N GLY A 444 22.14 0.79 30.97
CA GLY A 444 22.82 1.67 30.02
C GLY A 444 23.07 1.02 28.65
N ILE A 445 23.46 -0.25 28.63
CA ILE A 445 23.63 -1.02 27.38
C ILE A 445 22.26 -1.19 26.70
N PHE A 446 21.23 -1.56 27.46
CA PHE A 446 19.88 -1.70 26.92
C PHE A 446 19.38 -0.39 26.30
N LEU A 447 19.33 0.71 27.07
CA LEU A 447 18.77 1.98 26.63
C LEU A 447 19.57 2.65 25.50
N HIS A 448 20.88 2.55 25.51
CA HIS A 448 21.76 3.25 24.55
C HIS A 448 22.38 2.33 23.49
N GLY A 449 22.03 1.04 23.48
CA GLY A 449 22.49 0.06 22.52
C GLY A 449 21.33 -0.72 21.88
N ALA A 450 20.63 -1.53 22.70
CA ALA A 450 19.56 -2.38 22.18
C ALA A 450 18.35 -1.59 21.65
N VAL A 451 17.91 -0.55 22.39
CA VAL A 451 16.76 0.26 21.97
C VAL A 451 16.99 0.97 20.63
N PRO A 452 18.07 1.75 20.41
CA PRO A 452 18.29 2.37 19.11
C PRO A 452 18.48 1.35 17.98
N ALA A 453 19.08 0.18 18.27
CA ALA A 453 19.16 -0.89 17.29
C ALA A 453 17.75 -1.43 16.94
N ALA A 454 16.90 -1.68 17.93
CA ALA A 454 15.52 -2.11 17.70
C ALA A 454 14.72 -1.08 16.90
N ILE A 455 14.89 0.20 17.20
CA ILE A 455 14.26 1.29 16.43
C ILE A 455 14.62 1.20 14.94
N VAL A 456 15.91 1.13 14.63
CA VAL A 456 16.38 1.12 13.24
C VAL A 456 16.05 -0.19 12.54
N LEU A 457 16.09 -1.32 13.25
CA LEU A 457 15.87 -2.65 12.67
C LEU A 457 14.39 -3.06 12.64
N TYR A 458 13.50 -2.25 13.22
CA TYR A 458 12.07 -2.58 13.29
C TYR A 458 11.44 -2.96 11.94
N PRO A 459 11.65 -2.23 10.83
CA PRO A 459 11.07 -2.61 9.54
C PRO A 459 11.52 -3.99 9.05
N LEU A 460 12.75 -4.39 9.38
CA LEU A 460 13.28 -5.71 8.98
C LEU A 460 12.55 -6.88 9.67
N THR A 461 11.85 -6.62 10.79
CA THR A 461 11.07 -7.67 11.48
C THR A 461 9.86 -8.13 10.67
N PHE A 462 9.41 -7.32 9.71
CA PHE A 462 8.33 -7.67 8.76
C PHE A 462 8.87 -8.04 7.38
N GLY A 463 10.21 -8.11 7.21
CA GLY A 463 10.84 -8.32 5.91
C GLY A 463 10.95 -7.05 5.05
N MET A 464 10.47 -5.90 5.52
CA MET A 464 10.54 -4.62 4.80
C MET A 464 11.95 -4.03 4.89
N ARG A 465 12.53 -3.65 3.75
CA ARG A 465 13.85 -3.01 3.73
C ARG A 465 13.76 -1.57 4.28
N LEU A 466 14.85 -1.11 4.90
CA LEU A 466 14.88 0.24 5.51
C LEU A 466 14.59 1.37 4.51
N ARG A 467 14.99 1.20 3.25
CA ARG A 467 14.74 2.18 2.19
C ARG A 467 13.26 2.25 1.82
N ASP A 468 12.58 1.10 1.73
CA ASP A 468 11.15 1.03 1.41
C ASP A 468 10.34 1.63 2.57
N PHE A 469 10.72 1.32 3.80
CA PHE A 469 10.13 1.98 4.96
C PHE A 469 10.28 3.50 4.93
N ALA A 470 11.46 4.01 4.58
CA ALA A 470 11.68 5.46 4.47
C ALA A 470 10.95 6.08 3.26
N ALA A 471 10.64 5.29 2.25
CA ALA A 471 9.89 5.74 1.09
C ALA A 471 8.40 5.93 1.41
N PHE A 472 7.76 4.92 2.03
CA PHE A 472 6.34 4.97 2.40
C PHE A 472 6.05 5.73 3.69
N TYR A 473 6.97 5.70 4.66
CA TYR A 473 6.81 6.30 6.00
C TYR A 473 7.94 7.29 6.33
N PRO A 474 8.10 8.37 5.54
CA PRO A 474 9.26 9.24 5.63
C PRO A 474 9.38 9.94 6.99
N GLU A 475 8.28 10.40 7.57
CA GLU A 475 8.28 11.04 8.89
C GLU A 475 8.67 10.08 10.00
N GLN A 476 8.16 8.84 9.98
CA GLN A 476 8.49 7.82 10.96
C GLN A 476 9.97 7.43 10.87
N ALA A 477 10.50 7.30 9.65
CA ALA A 477 11.92 7.03 9.42
C ALA A 477 12.81 8.14 10.01
N VAL A 478 12.44 9.41 9.77
CA VAL A 478 13.19 10.57 10.32
C VAL A 478 13.08 10.63 11.84
N VAL A 479 11.88 10.52 12.41
CA VAL A 479 11.68 10.51 13.88
C VAL A 479 12.48 9.39 14.53
N GLY A 480 12.48 8.20 13.93
CA GLY A 480 13.25 7.08 14.40
C GLY A 480 14.75 7.28 14.37
N ALA A 481 15.24 7.80 13.28
CA ALA A 481 16.65 8.13 13.16
C ALA A 481 17.07 9.18 14.22
N VAL A 482 16.24 10.20 14.46
CA VAL A 482 16.45 11.21 15.51
C VAL A 482 16.46 10.57 16.90
N CYS A 483 15.47 9.73 17.22
CA CYS A 483 15.39 9.04 18.50
C CYS A 483 16.61 8.13 18.74
N ALA A 484 17.00 7.34 17.75
CA ALA A 484 18.17 6.48 17.81
C ALA A 484 19.46 7.30 18.02
N ALA A 485 19.64 8.39 17.28
CA ALA A 485 20.79 9.29 17.42
C ALA A 485 20.87 9.92 18.82
N LEU A 486 19.76 10.40 19.37
CA LEU A 486 19.69 10.98 20.71
C LEU A 486 20.11 9.97 21.80
N LEU A 487 19.63 8.74 21.69
CA LEU A 487 20.00 7.66 22.62
C LEU A 487 21.48 7.28 22.49
N LEU A 488 22.02 7.15 21.30
CA LEU A 488 23.45 6.86 21.06
C LEU A 488 24.36 7.97 21.58
N VAL A 489 24.02 9.23 21.33
CA VAL A 489 24.76 10.39 21.87
C VAL A 489 24.73 10.41 23.40
N GLY A 490 23.55 10.10 24.00
CA GLY A 490 23.41 9.94 25.45
C GLY A 490 24.37 8.88 26.03
N GLY A 491 24.47 7.74 25.37
CA GLY A 491 25.38 6.65 25.72
C GLY A 491 26.86 7.06 25.59
N ALA A 492 27.22 7.71 24.48
CA ALA A 492 28.57 8.19 24.26
C ALA A 492 29.03 9.23 25.31
N ARG A 493 28.14 10.17 25.69
CA ARG A 493 28.41 11.12 26.78
C ARG A 493 28.65 10.41 28.12
N ARG A 494 27.82 9.42 28.42
CA ARG A 494 27.92 8.61 29.63
C ARG A 494 29.29 7.88 29.70
N LEU A 495 29.70 7.23 28.61
CA LEU A 495 31.00 6.54 28.52
C LEU A 495 32.18 7.49 28.67
N ARG A 496 32.13 8.69 28.08
CA ARG A 496 33.20 9.72 28.22
C ARG A 496 33.31 10.22 29.65
N CYS A 497 32.20 10.41 30.35
CA CYS A 497 32.22 10.80 31.77
C CYS A 497 32.86 9.72 32.65
N CYS A 498 32.55 8.45 32.41
CA CYS A 498 33.12 7.33 33.14
C CYS A 498 34.67 7.22 32.91
N ARG A 499 35.13 7.38 31.65
CA ARG A 499 36.55 7.30 31.30
C ARG A 499 37.38 8.46 31.89
N ARG A 500 36.82 9.65 32.09
CA ARG A 500 37.52 10.82 32.64
C ARG A 500 37.61 10.83 34.18
N GLY A 501 37.23 9.74 34.85
CA GLY A 501 37.27 9.65 36.30
C GLY A 501 36.35 10.63 37.04
N ARG A 502 35.53 11.39 36.30
CA ARG A 502 34.43 12.15 36.91
C ARG A 502 33.39 11.12 37.27
N ARG A 503 33.27 10.79 38.56
CA ARG A 503 32.34 9.79 39.10
C ARG A 503 30.96 10.03 38.51
N CYS A 504 30.52 9.13 37.65
CA CYS A 504 29.16 9.14 37.03
C CYS A 504 28.13 8.50 37.95
#